data_0ec415286bdf14fa95267d3385d56750
#
_entry.id   0ec415286bdf14fa95267d3385d56750
#
_cell.length_a   1.000
_cell.length_b   1.000
_cell.length_c   1.000
_cell.angle_alpha   90.00
_cell.angle_beta   90.00
_cell.angle_gamma   90.00
#
_symmetry.space_group_name_H-M   'P 1'
#
loop_
_entity.id
_entity.type
_entity.pdbx_description
1 polymer ?
#
loop_
_entity_poly.entity_id
_entity_poly.type
_entity_poly.pdbx_seq_one_letter_code
_entity_poly.pdbx_strand_id
1 'polypeptide(L)'
;MSTTSTHAQVLILGSGPAGYTAAIYAARANLKPLLVTGMAQGGQLMTTTEVDNWPADVMGVQGPELMQRFLQHAERFQTQIVFDHINEVNLSQRPFTLKGDSGTYTCDTLVIATGASAKYLGLPSEQSFMGRGVSGCATCDGFFYRGDEVCVVGGGNTAVERSEEHTSELQSH
;
A
#
# COMPACT_ATOMS: atom_id res chain seq x y z
N MET A 1 -2.24 32.17 -9.04
CA MET A 1 -2.91 31.34 -8.02
C MET A 1 -1.90 31.11 -6.91
N SER A 2 -2.22 31.47 -5.67
CA SER A 2 -1.30 31.30 -4.53
C SER A 2 -1.22 29.82 -4.23
N THR A 3 -0.09 29.18 -4.50
CA THR A 3 0.15 27.79 -4.09
C THR A 3 0.29 27.80 -2.57
N THR A 4 -0.66 27.18 -1.89
CA THR A 4 -0.59 26.98 -0.44
C THR A 4 0.60 26.06 -0.13
N SER A 5 1.53 26.56 0.67
CA SER A 5 2.64 25.75 1.18
C SER A 5 2.29 25.27 2.59
N THR A 6 2.33 23.97 2.80
CA THR A 6 2.07 23.33 4.11
C THR A 6 3.36 22.69 4.62
N HIS A 7 3.75 23.01 5.86
CA HIS A 7 4.90 22.39 6.52
C HIS A 7 4.45 21.37 7.56
N ALA A 8 5.13 20.22 7.62
CA ALA A 8 4.94 19.20 8.63
C ALA A 8 6.28 18.70 9.18
N GLN A 9 6.36 18.43 10.48
CA GLN A 9 7.53 17.79 11.09
C GLN A 9 7.76 16.39 10.48
N VAL A 10 6.68 15.62 10.30
CA VAL A 10 6.69 14.31 9.66
C VAL A 10 5.66 14.32 8.54
N LEU A 11 6.09 14.06 7.32
CA LEU A 11 5.22 13.83 6.18
C LEU A 11 5.27 12.36 5.78
N ILE A 12 4.11 11.78 5.56
CA ILE A 12 3.95 10.38 5.15
C ILE A 12 3.33 10.37 3.76
N LEU A 13 4.01 9.76 2.81
CA LEU A 13 3.58 9.65 1.43
C LEU A 13 3.01 8.26 1.17
N GLY A 14 1.70 8.20 1.00
CA GLY A 14 0.93 6.98 0.76
C GLY A 14 0.00 6.62 1.92
N SER A 15 -1.18 6.09 1.58
CA SER A 15 -2.29 5.78 2.49
C SER A 15 -2.65 4.30 2.55
N GLY A 16 -1.73 3.42 2.18
CA GLY A 16 -1.85 1.98 2.43
C GLY A 16 -1.65 1.63 3.91
N PRO A 17 -1.69 0.33 4.28
CA PRO A 17 -1.49 -0.11 5.66
C PRO A 17 -0.22 0.45 6.31
N ALA A 18 0.88 0.50 5.56
CA ALA A 18 2.15 1.04 6.05
C ALA A 18 2.06 2.54 6.36
N GLY A 19 1.43 3.32 5.47
CA GLY A 19 1.27 4.77 5.65
C GLY A 19 0.39 5.11 6.85
N TYR A 20 -0.77 4.48 6.96
CA TYR A 20 -1.65 4.70 8.13
C TYR A 20 -1.00 4.21 9.43
N THR A 21 -0.28 3.09 9.42
CA THR A 21 0.45 2.63 10.59
C THR A 21 1.50 3.66 11.03
N ALA A 22 2.31 4.16 10.10
CA ALA A 22 3.29 5.21 10.39
C ALA A 22 2.61 6.47 10.96
N ALA A 23 1.48 6.88 10.39
CA ALA A 23 0.70 8.04 10.83
C ALA A 23 0.20 7.88 12.26
N ILE A 24 -0.37 6.72 12.60
CA ILE A 24 -0.87 6.41 13.94
C ILE A 24 0.26 6.53 14.96
N TYR A 25 1.41 5.91 14.71
CA TYR A 25 2.53 5.94 15.67
C TYR A 25 3.20 7.31 15.75
N ALA A 26 3.35 8.02 14.64
CA ALA A 26 3.87 9.39 14.66
C ALA A 26 2.92 10.35 15.43
N ALA A 27 1.61 10.22 15.24
CA ALA A 27 0.62 11.00 15.97
C ALA A 27 0.64 10.69 17.47
N ARG A 28 0.74 9.42 17.85
CA ARG A 28 0.88 8.99 19.25
C ARG A 28 2.17 9.51 19.90
N ALA A 29 3.22 9.72 19.11
CA ALA A 29 4.47 10.37 19.55
C ALA A 29 4.36 11.90 19.55
N ASN A 30 3.18 12.47 19.33
CA ASN A 30 2.90 13.91 19.28
C ASN A 30 3.67 14.66 18.17
N LEU A 31 3.99 13.98 17.06
CA LEU A 31 4.73 14.56 15.93
C LEU A 31 3.82 15.25 14.89
N LYS A 32 2.50 15.25 15.11
CA LYS A 32 1.50 15.90 14.24
C LYS A 32 1.73 15.60 12.76
N PRO A 33 1.67 14.32 12.35
CA PRO A 33 1.99 13.92 10.99
C PRO A 33 1.00 14.46 9.98
N LEU A 34 1.50 14.78 8.78
CA LEU A 34 0.73 15.01 7.57
C LEU A 34 0.85 13.77 6.69
N LEU A 35 -0.27 13.17 6.33
CA LEU A 35 -0.32 12.06 5.39
C LEU A 35 -0.91 12.52 4.06
N VAL A 36 -0.17 12.32 2.97
CA VAL A 36 -0.64 12.55 1.60
C VAL A 36 -1.03 11.21 0.98
N THR A 37 -2.31 11.08 0.59
CA THR A 37 -2.89 9.78 0.24
C THR A 37 -2.41 9.20 -1.08
N GLY A 38 -2.05 10.06 -2.05
CA GLY A 38 -1.97 9.67 -3.45
C GLY A 38 -3.36 9.57 -4.09
N MET A 39 -3.42 9.15 -5.36
CA MET A 39 -4.67 9.03 -6.12
C MET A 39 -5.53 7.84 -5.67
N ALA A 40 -4.92 6.78 -5.16
CA ALA A 40 -5.60 5.57 -4.69
C ALA A 40 -5.57 5.49 -3.17
N GLN A 41 -6.45 6.27 -2.51
CA GLN A 41 -6.56 6.25 -1.05
C GLN A 41 -6.88 4.85 -0.54
N GLY A 42 -6.12 4.36 0.45
CA GLY A 42 -6.23 3.01 0.99
C GLY A 42 -5.36 1.98 0.26
N GLY A 43 -4.81 2.34 -0.92
CA GLY A 43 -3.90 1.48 -1.67
C GLY A 43 -4.54 0.22 -2.23
N GLN A 44 -3.75 -0.82 -2.45
CA GLN A 44 -4.18 -2.05 -3.14
C GLN A 44 -5.28 -2.83 -2.41
N LEU A 45 -5.37 -2.76 -1.10
CA LEU A 45 -6.41 -3.44 -0.34
C LEU A 45 -7.83 -2.93 -0.66
N MET A 46 -7.96 -1.74 -1.23
CA MET A 46 -9.27 -1.23 -1.68
C MET A 46 -9.87 -2.04 -2.84
N THR A 47 -9.05 -2.80 -3.56
CA THR A 47 -9.47 -3.67 -4.68
C THR A 47 -9.41 -5.16 -4.33
N THR A 48 -8.96 -5.50 -3.12
CA THR A 48 -8.91 -6.88 -2.62
C THR A 48 -10.22 -7.22 -1.93
N THR A 49 -10.76 -8.41 -2.19
CA THR A 49 -11.97 -8.88 -1.55
C THR A 49 -11.68 -9.35 -0.13
N GLU A 50 -11.13 -10.52 0.04
CA GLU A 50 -10.86 -11.14 1.33
C GLU A 50 -9.38 -11.02 1.71
N VAL A 51 -9.12 -10.68 2.97
CA VAL A 51 -7.79 -10.58 3.56
C VAL A 51 -7.75 -11.51 4.76
N ASP A 52 -7.14 -12.69 4.58
CA ASP A 52 -7.05 -13.74 5.61
C ASP A 52 -5.77 -13.65 6.44
N ASN A 53 -4.78 -12.95 5.94
CA ASN A 53 -3.46 -12.86 6.56
C ASN A 53 -3.26 -11.60 7.41
N TRP A 54 -4.35 -10.87 7.73
CA TRP A 54 -4.28 -9.76 8.67
C TRP A 54 -4.45 -10.29 10.11
N PRO A 55 -3.44 -10.13 10.99
CA PRO A 55 -3.51 -10.65 12.36
C PRO A 55 -4.69 -10.06 13.15
N ALA A 56 -5.33 -10.88 13.95
CA ALA A 56 -6.49 -10.59 14.79
C ALA A 56 -7.85 -10.51 14.08
N ASP A 57 -7.93 -10.61 12.78
CA ASP A 57 -9.19 -10.81 12.06
C ASP A 57 -9.36 -12.31 11.72
N VAL A 58 -9.75 -13.11 12.72
CA VAL A 58 -9.76 -14.59 12.69
C VAL A 58 -10.66 -15.18 11.59
N MET A 59 -11.69 -14.44 11.19
CA MET A 59 -12.65 -14.85 10.14
C MET A 59 -12.35 -14.19 8.80
N GLY A 60 -11.16 -13.61 8.64
CA GLY A 60 -10.85 -12.74 7.50
C GLY A 60 -11.57 -11.39 7.58
N VAL A 61 -11.19 -10.48 6.72
CA VAL A 61 -11.81 -9.15 6.60
C VAL A 61 -11.79 -8.68 5.15
N GLN A 62 -12.82 -7.95 4.73
CA GLN A 62 -12.81 -7.35 3.41
C GLN A 62 -11.79 -6.21 3.33
N GLY A 63 -10.98 -6.16 2.25
CA GLY A 63 -9.92 -5.18 2.10
C GLY A 63 -10.37 -3.73 2.31
N PRO A 64 -11.47 -3.26 1.67
CA PRO A 64 -11.99 -1.92 1.88
C PRO A 64 -12.43 -1.64 3.33
N GLU A 65 -13.01 -2.63 4.02
CA GLU A 65 -13.39 -2.51 5.43
C GLU A 65 -12.16 -2.35 6.31
N LEU A 66 -11.14 -3.17 6.08
CA LEU A 66 -9.87 -3.08 6.81
C LEU A 66 -9.25 -1.69 6.63
N MET A 67 -9.20 -1.17 5.40
CA MET A 67 -8.64 0.15 5.13
C MET A 67 -9.45 1.29 5.72
N GLN A 68 -10.78 1.14 5.82
CA GLN A 68 -11.63 2.10 6.52
C GLN A 68 -11.31 2.13 8.03
N ARG A 69 -11.06 0.97 8.65
CA ARG A 69 -10.63 0.88 10.05
C ARG A 69 -9.27 1.55 10.28
N PHE A 70 -8.32 1.41 9.34
CA PHE A 70 -7.02 2.10 9.38
C PHE A 70 -7.19 3.63 9.29
N LEU A 71 -8.02 4.11 8.37
CA LEU A 71 -8.32 5.53 8.22
C LEU A 71 -8.87 6.11 9.52
N GLN A 72 -9.94 5.50 10.04
CA GLN A 72 -10.58 5.93 11.30
C GLN A 72 -9.61 5.93 12.48
N HIS A 73 -8.69 4.96 12.50
CA HIS A 73 -7.68 4.90 13.56
C HIS A 73 -6.65 6.04 13.45
N ALA A 74 -6.24 6.42 12.25
CA ALA A 74 -5.37 7.57 12.02
C ALA A 74 -6.07 8.90 12.36
N GLU A 75 -7.35 9.06 11.97
CA GLU A 75 -8.18 10.21 12.28
C GLU A 75 -8.40 10.38 13.79
N ARG A 76 -8.61 9.28 14.51
CA ARG A 76 -8.75 9.29 15.97
C ARG A 76 -7.56 9.96 16.67
N PHE A 77 -6.36 9.84 16.13
CA PHE A 77 -5.17 10.51 16.65
C PHE A 77 -4.87 11.85 15.96
N GLN A 78 -5.87 12.41 15.26
CA GLN A 78 -5.79 13.74 14.64
C GLN A 78 -4.68 13.85 13.58
N THR A 79 -4.38 12.75 12.88
CA THR A 79 -3.52 12.80 11.70
C THR A 79 -4.14 13.73 10.66
N GLN A 80 -3.39 14.71 10.18
CA GLN A 80 -3.82 15.51 9.04
C GLN A 80 -3.71 14.68 7.76
N ILE A 81 -4.83 14.44 7.08
CA ILE A 81 -4.87 13.63 5.86
C ILE A 81 -5.25 14.54 4.70
N VAL A 82 -4.45 14.51 3.63
CA VAL A 82 -4.64 15.33 2.44
C VAL A 82 -4.71 14.42 1.23
N PHE A 83 -5.75 14.59 0.42
CA PHE A 83 -5.86 13.95 -0.88
C PHE A 83 -5.10 14.79 -1.90
N ASP A 84 -3.94 14.32 -2.32
CA ASP A 84 -3.11 14.94 -3.35
C ASP A 84 -2.20 13.89 -4.00
N HIS A 85 -1.73 14.17 -5.21
CA HIS A 85 -0.75 13.36 -5.92
C HIS A 85 0.58 14.10 -5.99
N ILE A 86 1.63 13.48 -5.45
CA ILE A 86 2.98 14.08 -5.46
C ILE A 86 3.69 13.71 -6.75
N ASN A 87 4.12 14.72 -7.48
CA ASN A 87 4.79 14.59 -8.78
C ASN A 87 6.31 14.77 -8.70
N GLU A 88 6.77 15.54 -7.72
CA GLU A 88 8.18 15.89 -7.57
C GLU A 88 8.59 15.88 -6.09
N VAL A 89 9.74 15.30 -5.79
CA VAL A 89 10.32 15.28 -4.45
C VAL A 89 11.75 15.76 -4.51
N ASN A 90 12.10 16.76 -3.70
CA ASN A 90 13.47 17.24 -3.55
C ASN A 90 13.99 16.90 -2.15
N LEU A 91 14.97 15.99 -2.08
CA LEU A 91 15.61 15.51 -0.86
C LEU A 91 17.02 16.05 -0.68
N SER A 92 17.49 16.96 -1.54
CA SER A 92 18.87 17.47 -1.51
C SER A 92 19.20 18.32 -0.30
N GLN A 93 18.18 18.95 0.30
CA GLN A 93 18.32 19.80 1.48
C GLN A 93 17.08 19.71 2.37
N ARG A 94 17.23 20.09 3.63
CA ARG A 94 16.13 20.17 4.59
C ARG A 94 15.68 21.63 4.76
N PRO A 95 14.37 21.86 4.95
CA PRO A 95 13.28 20.90 4.91
C PRO A 95 13.13 20.28 3.51
N PHE A 96 12.76 19.00 3.42
CA PHE A 96 12.46 18.34 2.17
C PHE A 96 11.24 18.99 1.52
N THR A 97 11.22 19.06 0.19
CA THR A 97 10.12 19.70 -0.55
C THR A 97 9.45 18.68 -1.46
N LEU A 98 8.13 18.64 -1.42
CA LEU A 98 7.29 17.83 -2.28
C LEU A 98 6.30 18.71 -3.03
N LYS A 99 6.16 18.52 -4.33
CA LYS A 99 5.16 19.22 -5.14
C LYS A 99 4.07 18.25 -5.56
N GLY A 100 2.85 18.60 -5.21
CA GLY A 100 1.64 17.91 -5.61
C GLY A 100 0.84 18.68 -6.64
N ASP A 101 -0.26 18.09 -7.10
CA ASP A 101 -1.21 18.71 -8.03
C ASP A 101 -1.91 19.91 -7.38
N SER A 102 -2.21 19.80 -6.07
CA SER A 102 -2.97 20.81 -5.32
C SER A 102 -2.10 21.78 -4.52
N GLY A 103 -0.86 21.42 -4.20
CA GLY A 103 -0.02 22.27 -3.36
C GLY A 103 1.44 21.85 -3.26
N THR A 104 2.18 22.65 -2.48
CA THR A 104 3.57 22.34 -2.13
C THR A 104 3.66 22.02 -0.65
N TYR A 105 4.38 20.96 -0.32
CA TYR A 105 4.58 20.49 1.05
C TYR A 105 6.05 20.54 1.39
N THR A 106 6.34 20.86 2.65
CA THR A 106 7.70 20.75 3.19
C THR A 106 7.70 19.91 4.46
N CYS A 107 8.79 19.18 4.70
CA CYS A 107 8.90 18.40 5.92
C CYS A 107 10.34 18.24 6.40
N ASP A 108 10.50 18.02 7.72
CA ASP A 108 11.79 17.71 8.31
C ASP A 108 12.14 16.24 8.12
N THR A 109 11.11 15.37 8.17
CA THR A 109 11.24 13.92 7.98
C THR A 109 10.19 13.42 7.00
N LEU A 110 10.60 12.58 6.07
CA LEU A 110 9.72 11.96 5.08
C LEU A 110 9.67 10.45 5.29
N VAL A 111 8.47 9.90 5.35
CA VAL A 111 8.19 8.46 5.30
C VAL A 111 7.60 8.13 3.94
N ILE A 112 8.27 7.27 3.17
CA ILE A 112 7.80 6.83 1.85
C ILE A 112 7.09 5.48 2.04
N ALA A 113 5.78 5.48 1.84
CA ALA A 113 4.88 4.34 2.01
C ALA A 113 3.98 4.15 0.77
N THR A 114 4.52 4.40 -0.41
CA THR A 114 3.79 4.43 -1.69
C THR A 114 3.38 3.05 -2.20
N GLY A 115 3.84 1.98 -1.55
CA GLY A 115 3.55 0.61 -1.97
C GLY A 115 4.19 0.23 -3.30
N ALA A 116 3.61 -0.77 -3.92
CA ALA A 116 4.00 -1.27 -5.24
C ALA A 116 2.77 -1.71 -6.01
N SER A 117 2.88 -1.81 -7.32
CA SER A 117 1.86 -2.38 -8.19
C SER A 117 2.44 -3.55 -8.95
N ALA A 118 1.68 -4.64 -9.02
CA ALA A 118 2.06 -5.77 -9.86
C ALA A 118 2.09 -5.35 -11.33
N LYS A 119 3.05 -5.89 -12.08
CA LYS A 119 3.09 -5.76 -13.53
C LYS A 119 2.42 -6.98 -14.14
N TYR A 120 1.37 -6.74 -14.89
CA TYR A 120 0.63 -7.76 -15.62
C TYR A 120 1.09 -7.79 -17.08
N LEU A 121 0.69 -8.84 -17.82
CA LEU A 121 1.01 -8.99 -19.25
C LEU A 121 0.20 -7.99 -20.12
N GLY A 122 -0.90 -7.46 -19.59
CA GLY A 122 -1.81 -6.56 -20.33
C GLY A 122 -2.83 -7.30 -21.17
N LEU A 123 -3.09 -8.57 -20.87
CA LEU A 123 -4.11 -9.36 -21.57
C LEU A 123 -5.52 -8.98 -21.07
N PRO A 124 -6.52 -8.83 -21.95
CA PRO A 124 -7.88 -8.51 -21.53
C PRO A 124 -8.48 -9.53 -20.54
N SER A 125 -8.06 -10.78 -20.61
CA SER A 125 -8.49 -11.85 -19.72
C SER A 125 -7.98 -11.71 -18.29
N GLU A 126 -6.83 -11.05 -18.07
CA GLU A 126 -6.25 -10.89 -16.72
C GLU A 126 -7.23 -10.20 -15.78
N GLN A 127 -7.84 -9.11 -16.23
CA GLN A 127 -8.81 -8.37 -15.44
C GLN A 127 -10.06 -9.19 -15.12
N SER A 128 -10.51 -10.04 -16.05
CA SER A 128 -11.68 -10.90 -15.85
C SER A 128 -11.44 -12.02 -14.83
N PHE A 129 -10.19 -12.47 -14.72
CA PHE A 129 -9.80 -13.57 -13.84
C PHE A 129 -9.03 -13.11 -12.59
N MET A 130 -8.91 -11.80 -12.35
CA MET A 130 -8.27 -11.26 -11.15
C MET A 130 -8.95 -11.79 -9.88
N GLY A 131 -8.16 -12.40 -8.98
CA GLY A 131 -8.66 -13.07 -7.77
C GLY A 131 -9.44 -14.38 -8.03
N ARG A 132 -9.46 -14.86 -9.28
CA ARG A 132 -10.14 -16.11 -9.67
C ARG A 132 -9.32 -16.94 -10.68
N GLY A 133 -7.99 -16.92 -10.52
CA GLY A 133 -7.04 -17.61 -11.39
C GLY A 133 -5.87 -16.75 -11.85
N VAL A 134 -5.99 -15.43 -11.77
CA VAL A 134 -4.88 -14.49 -12.00
C VAL A 134 -4.59 -13.74 -10.71
N SER A 135 -3.35 -13.82 -10.23
CA SER A 135 -2.87 -13.12 -9.05
C SER A 135 -1.52 -12.46 -9.30
N GLY A 136 -1.29 -11.33 -8.67
CA GLY A 136 0.02 -10.68 -8.60
C GLY A 136 0.78 -10.96 -7.29
N CYS A 137 0.20 -11.79 -6.40
CA CYS A 137 0.75 -12.03 -5.06
C CYS A 137 0.54 -13.49 -4.62
N ALA A 138 1.57 -14.32 -4.73
CA ALA A 138 1.45 -15.73 -4.32
C ALA A 138 1.27 -15.90 -2.80
N THR A 139 1.95 -15.10 -1.97
CA THR A 139 1.76 -15.14 -0.49
C THR A 139 0.37 -14.67 -0.05
N CYS A 140 -0.36 -13.91 -0.89
CA CYS A 140 -1.71 -13.48 -0.57
C CYS A 140 -2.73 -14.56 -0.96
N ASP A 141 -2.57 -15.13 -2.15
CA ASP A 141 -3.59 -15.94 -2.81
C ASP A 141 -3.18 -17.42 -2.99
N GLY A 142 -1.90 -17.76 -2.80
CA GLY A 142 -1.38 -19.10 -3.06
C GLY A 142 -2.07 -20.21 -2.24
N PHE A 143 -2.53 -19.88 -1.03
CA PHE A 143 -3.28 -20.81 -0.20
C PHE A 143 -4.56 -21.34 -0.88
N PHE A 144 -5.23 -20.49 -1.67
CA PHE A 144 -6.48 -20.86 -2.37
C PHE A 144 -6.26 -21.81 -3.55
N TYR A 145 -5.00 -21.94 -4.03
CA TYR A 145 -4.62 -22.79 -5.17
C TYR A 145 -3.77 -23.98 -4.75
N ARG A 146 -3.84 -24.37 -3.46
CA ARG A 146 -3.07 -25.49 -2.94
C ARG A 146 -3.51 -26.79 -3.60
N GLY A 147 -2.56 -27.47 -4.26
CA GLY A 147 -2.80 -28.70 -5.00
C GLY A 147 -3.23 -28.50 -6.46
N ASP A 148 -3.38 -27.25 -6.89
CA ASP A 148 -3.67 -26.93 -8.30
C ASP A 148 -2.37 -26.76 -9.09
N GLU A 149 -2.43 -27.03 -10.40
CA GLU A 149 -1.36 -26.68 -11.30
C GLU A 149 -1.39 -25.16 -11.55
N VAL A 150 -0.31 -24.46 -11.20
CA VAL A 150 -0.17 -23.02 -11.39
C VAL A 150 0.98 -22.70 -12.33
N CYS A 151 0.86 -21.58 -13.05
CA CYS A 151 1.90 -21.04 -13.92
C CYS A 151 2.38 -19.69 -13.36
N VAL A 152 3.68 -19.56 -13.15
CA VAL A 152 4.30 -18.29 -12.76
C VAL A 152 4.91 -17.64 -14.00
N VAL A 153 4.48 -16.42 -14.30
CA VAL A 153 4.93 -15.66 -15.46
C VAL A 153 5.85 -14.53 -15.03
N GLY A 154 7.11 -14.57 -15.49
CA GLY A 154 8.11 -13.55 -15.22
C GLY A 154 9.51 -14.12 -15.04
N GLY A 155 10.53 -13.26 -15.08
CA GLY A 155 11.94 -13.62 -14.90
C GLY A 155 12.64 -12.77 -13.84
N GLY A 156 11.90 -11.98 -13.06
CA GLY A 156 12.45 -11.19 -11.96
C GLY A 156 12.46 -11.97 -10.64
N ASN A 157 13.17 -11.44 -9.63
CA ASN A 157 13.30 -12.09 -8.32
C ASN A 157 11.94 -12.52 -7.73
N THR A 158 10.93 -11.67 -7.84
CA THR A 158 9.57 -11.99 -7.35
C THR A 158 9.00 -13.25 -8.00
N ALA A 159 9.17 -13.43 -9.32
CA ALA A 159 8.66 -14.63 -10.00
C ALA A 159 9.40 -15.89 -9.56
N VAL A 160 10.73 -15.80 -9.38
CA VAL A 160 11.56 -16.93 -8.93
C VAL A 160 11.20 -17.32 -7.49
N GLU A 161 11.19 -16.38 -6.56
CA GLU A 161 10.81 -16.60 -5.16
C GLU A 161 9.42 -17.24 -5.04
N ARG A 162 8.44 -16.75 -5.83
CA ARG A 162 7.07 -17.28 -5.82
C ARG A 162 6.96 -18.70 -6.34
N SER A 163 7.76 -19.05 -7.35
CA SER A 163 7.80 -20.43 -7.85
C SER A 163 8.44 -21.40 -6.85
N GLU A 164 9.44 -20.96 -6.10
CA GLU A 164 10.08 -21.77 -5.03
C GLU A 164 9.13 -21.98 -3.85
N GLU A 165 8.42 -20.97 -3.38
CA GLU A 165 7.44 -21.08 -2.30
C GLU A 165 6.37 -22.12 -2.64
N HIS A 166 5.81 -22.08 -3.83
CA HIS A 166 4.78 -23.03 -4.26
C HIS A 166 5.33 -24.46 -4.42
N THR A 167 6.55 -24.62 -4.92
CA THR A 167 7.20 -25.91 -5.09
C THR A 167 7.59 -26.56 -3.73
N SER A 168 8.01 -25.78 -2.74
CA SER A 168 8.38 -26.28 -1.42
C SER A 168 7.18 -26.81 -0.64
N GLU A 169 6.00 -26.27 -0.85
CA GLU A 169 4.75 -26.80 -0.24
C GLU A 169 4.33 -28.13 -0.85
N LEU A 170 4.61 -28.37 -2.14
CA LEU A 170 4.33 -29.65 -2.81
C LEU A 170 5.30 -30.78 -2.41
N GLN A 171 6.50 -30.45 -1.93
CA GLN A 171 7.52 -31.43 -1.51
C GLN A 171 7.40 -31.88 -0.05
N SER A 172 6.53 -31.29 0.74
CA SER A 172 6.33 -31.59 2.16
C SER A 172 5.30 -32.70 2.47
N HIS A 173 4.97 -33.54 1.47
CA HIS A 173 4.09 -34.73 1.64
C HIS A 173 4.79 -36.01 1.28
#